data_675f08d3df9ac3fdb799e70915d4e561
#
_entry.id   675f08d3df9ac3fdb799e70915d4e561
#
_cell.length_a   1.000
_cell.length_b   1.000
_cell.length_c   1.000
_cell.angle_alpha   90.00
_cell.angle_beta   90.00
_cell.angle_gamma   90.00
#
_symmetry.space_group_name_H-M   'P 1'
#
loop_
_entity.id
_entity.type
_entity.pdbx_description
1 polymer ?
#
loop_
_entity_poly.entity_id
_entity_poly.type
_entity_poly.pdbx_seq_one_letter_code
_entity_poly.pdbx_strand_id
1 'polypeptide(L)'
;WWSDAFALMYLPAYCSFRMTDIWRSFVAQRIASANGWGILFHEATVRQERNEHNLMKDFKDEVPGYLNNDAIKTALESVAVRAGIAEIGENMRLCYGKLIQMKLIGPEEGKLLDAWLSDIGKLAT
;
A
#
# COMPACT_ATOMS: atom_id res chain seq x y z
N TRP A 1 0.90 -1.21 -14.01
CA TRP A 1 -0.42 -1.56 -13.44
C TRP A 1 -1.45 -1.62 -14.58
N TRP A 2 -2.35 -2.57 -14.57
CA TRP A 2 -3.51 -2.60 -15.45
C TRP A 2 -4.73 -1.97 -14.76
N SER A 3 -5.76 -1.63 -15.53
CA SER A 3 -6.90 -0.82 -15.05
C SER A 3 -7.57 -1.36 -13.78
N ASP A 4 -7.82 -2.67 -13.72
CA ASP A 4 -8.51 -3.29 -12.58
C ASP A 4 -7.72 -3.18 -11.27
N ALA A 5 -6.40 -2.98 -11.36
CA ALA A 5 -5.50 -2.83 -10.21
C ALA A 5 -5.18 -1.36 -9.88
N PHE A 6 -5.71 -0.37 -10.60
CA PHE A 6 -5.36 1.04 -10.37
C PHE A 6 -5.70 1.54 -8.98
N ALA A 7 -6.77 1.05 -8.38
CA ALA A 7 -7.09 1.41 -6.99
C ALA A 7 -5.93 1.11 -6.04
N LEU A 8 -5.18 0.03 -6.27
CA LEU A 8 -4.04 -0.40 -5.46
C LEU A 8 -2.79 0.49 -5.59
N MET A 9 -2.80 1.49 -6.47
CA MET A 9 -1.72 2.49 -6.59
C MET A 9 -1.76 3.56 -5.47
N TYR A 10 -2.79 3.56 -4.63
CA TYR A 10 -2.91 4.45 -3.49
C TYR A 10 -1.63 4.44 -2.63
N LEU A 11 -1.10 5.60 -2.32
CA LEU A 11 0.06 5.77 -1.44
C LEU A 11 -0.39 6.37 -0.11
N PRO A 12 -0.18 5.71 1.03
CA PRO A 12 -0.54 6.27 2.33
C PRO A 12 0.30 7.52 2.63
N ALA A 13 -0.34 8.54 3.20
CA ALA A 13 0.28 9.83 3.49
C ALA A 13 0.63 10.02 4.98
N TYR A 14 -0.08 9.35 5.88
CA TYR A 14 0.11 9.51 7.32
C TYR A 14 1.01 8.42 7.92
N CYS A 15 2.13 8.16 7.25
CA CYS A 15 3.20 7.28 7.73
C CYS A 15 4.58 7.87 7.41
N SER A 16 5.66 7.18 7.78
CA SER A 16 7.00 7.59 7.36
C SER A 16 7.09 7.65 5.84
N PHE A 17 7.63 8.74 5.29
CA PHE A 17 7.75 8.95 3.86
C PHE A 17 8.44 7.78 3.13
N ARG A 18 9.45 7.18 3.75
CA ARG A 18 10.16 6.02 3.19
C ARG A 18 9.34 4.73 3.19
N MET A 19 8.23 4.70 3.93
CA MET A 19 7.38 3.52 4.06
C MET A 19 6.15 3.56 3.14
N THR A 20 5.86 4.67 2.47
CA THR A 20 4.64 4.85 1.69
C THR A 20 4.47 3.79 0.60
N ASP A 21 5.46 3.59 -0.23
CA ASP A 21 5.43 2.62 -1.34
C ASP A 21 5.63 1.18 -0.85
N ILE A 22 6.44 0.98 0.20
CA ILE A 22 6.69 -0.33 0.80
C ILE A 22 5.40 -0.85 1.45
N TRP A 23 4.77 -0.08 2.33
CA TRP A 23 3.55 -0.53 3.01
C TRP A 23 2.35 -0.60 2.07
N ARG A 24 2.26 0.31 1.07
CA ARG A 24 1.32 0.15 -0.04
C ARG A 24 1.49 -1.21 -0.72
N SER A 25 2.73 -1.62 -0.99
CA SER A 25 2.98 -2.87 -1.70
C SER A 25 2.56 -4.11 -0.89
N PHE A 26 2.66 -4.11 0.45
CA PHE A 26 2.11 -5.18 1.29
C PHE A 26 0.59 -5.29 1.15
N VAL A 27 -0.13 -4.16 1.21
CA VAL A 27 -1.59 -4.12 1.03
C VAL A 27 -1.96 -4.60 -0.38
N ALA A 28 -1.29 -4.06 -1.41
CA ALA A 28 -1.55 -4.43 -2.79
C ALA A 28 -1.30 -5.91 -3.06
N GLN A 29 -0.22 -6.49 -2.53
CA GLN A 29 0.08 -7.91 -2.68
C GLN A 29 -0.94 -8.80 -1.98
N ARG A 30 -1.40 -8.41 -0.78
CA ARG A 30 -2.45 -9.16 -0.06
C ARG A 30 -3.74 -9.25 -0.88
N ILE A 31 -4.16 -8.13 -1.49
CA ILE A 31 -5.38 -8.06 -2.31
C ILE A 31 -5.18 -8.76 -3.67
N ALA A 32 -4.02 -8.57 -4.30
CA ALA A 32 -3.67 -9.25 -5.55
C ALA A 32 -3.70 -10.77 -5.38
N SER A 33 -3.12 -11.29 -4.29
CA SER A 33 -3.13 -12.72 -3.98
C SER A 33 -4.55 -13.27 -3.83
N ALA A 34 -5.47 -12.55 -3.19
CA ALA A 34 -6.86 -12.95 -3.06
C ALA A 34 -7.59 -13.03 -4.41
N ASN A 35 -7.14 -12.26 -5.40
CA ASN A 35 -7.66 -12.27 -6.76
C ASN A 35 -6.93 -13.24 -7.71
N GLY A 36 -5.96 -14.00 -7.22
CA GLY A 36 -5.13 -14.88 -8.04
C GLY A 36 -4.18 -14.13 -8.98
N TRP A 37 -3.90 -12.85 -8.71
CA TRP A 37 -3.01 -12.05 -9.53
C TRP A 37 -1.55 -12.25 -9.12
N GLY A 38 -0.69 -12.41 -10.12
CA GLY A 38 0.75 -12.47 -9.94
C GLY A 38 1.42 -11.11 -9.99
N ILE A 39 2.65 -11.04 -9.49
CA ILE A 39 3.53 -9.88 -9.62
C ILE A 39 4.66 -10.26 -10.57
N LEU A 40 4.79 -9.51 -11.67
CA LEU A 40 5.85 -9.69 -12.64
C LEU A 40 7.05 -8.83 -12.27
N PHE A 41 8.19 -9.46 -12.10
CA PHE A 41 9.49 -8.79 -12.04
C PHE A 41 10.15 -8.87 -13.42
N HIS A 42 10.63 -7.75 -13.92
CA HIS A 42 11.31 -7.66 -15.22
C HIS A 42 12.60 -6.84 -15.07
N GLU A 43 13.39 -6.81 -16.11
CA GLU A 43 14.61 -5.99 -16.15
C GLU A 43 14.30 -4.50 -15.97
N ALA A 44 15.31 -3.72 -15.54
CA ALA A 44 15.18 -2.29 -15.36
C ALA A 44 14.83 -1.59 -16.68
N THR A 45 13.72 -0.86 -16.69
CA THR A 45 13.23 -0.11 -17.86
C THR A 45 13.40 1.40 -17.72
N VAL A 46 13.82 1.87 -16.53
CA VAL A 46 14.03 3.30 -16.25
C VAL A 46 15.37 3.50 -15.57
N ARG A 47 15.99 4.66 -15.84
CA ARG A 47 17.20 5.14 -15.16
C ARG A 47 16.84 6.39 -14.38
N GLN A 48 17.22 6.43 -13.10
CA GLN A 48 17.02 7.57 -12.24
C GLN A 48 18.37 8.18 -11.85
N GLU A 49 18.54 9.48 -12.04
CA GLU A 49 19.59 10.25 -11.41
C GLU A 49 19.10 10.71 -10.04
N ARG A 50 19.82 10.31 -8.98
CA ARG A 50 19.42 10.64 -7.62
C ARG A 50 19.99 12.01 -7.23
N ASN A 51 19.16 12.81 -6.54
CA ASN A 51 19.64 13.98 -5.82
C ASN A 51 20.54 13.56 -4.63
N GLU A 52 21.29 14.51 -4.09
CA GLU A 52 22.04 14.27 -2.85
C GLU A 52 21.10 13.84 -1.72
N HIS A 53 21.48 12.79 -1.01
CA HIS A 53 20.72 12.22 0.08
C HIS A 53 21.49 12.32 1.40
N ASN A 54 20.76 12.62 2.48
CA ASN A 54 21.27 12.46 3.82
C ASN A 54 21.00 11.02 4.27
N LEU A 55 22.01 10.16 4.12
CA LEU A 55 21.89 8.73 4.41
C LEU A 55 21.43 8.42 5.84
N MET A 56 21.83 9.23 6.83
CA MET A 56 21.42 9.03 8.22
C MET A 56 19.94 9.39 8.45
N LYS A 57 19.45 10.42 7.75
CA LYS A 57 18.03 10.75 7.76
C LYS A 57 17.22 9.64 7.07
N ASP A 58 17.68 9.19 5.91
CA ASP A 58 17.04 8.11 5.16
C ASP A 58 16.94 6.83 6.01
N PHE A 59 18.05 6.43 6.64
CA PHE A 59 18.07 5.29 7.55
C PHE A 59 17.07 5.44 8.72
N LYS A 60 17.02 6.61 9.35
CA LYS A 60 16.07 6.88 10.43
C LYS A 60 14.63 6.71 9.96
N ASP A 61 14.31 7.20 8.76
CA ASP A 61 12.97 7.14 8.18
C ASP A 61 12.61 5.70 7.73
N GLU A 62 13.59 4.82 7.53
CA GLU A 62 13.42 3.40 7.17
C GLU A 62 13.29 2.47 8.40
N VAL A 63 13.75 2.89 9.58
CA VAL A 63 13.66 2.10 10.81
C VAL A 63 12.25 1.54 11.08
N PRO A 64 11.14 2.29 10.88
CA PRO A 64 9.80 1.73 11.05
C PRO A 64 9.53 0.50 10.19
N GLY A 65 10.08 0.43 8.98
CA GLY A 65 9.99 -0.74 8.11
C GLY A 65 10.72 -1.94 8.69
N TYR A 66 11.98 -1.76 9.07
CA TYR A 66 12.78 -2.84 9.68
C TYR A 66 12.14 -3.44 10.92
N LEU A 67 11.49 -2.61 11.73
CA LEU A 67 10.85 -3.04 12.98
C LEU A 67 9.48 -3.69 12.77
N ASN A 68 8.75 -3.36 11.69
CA ASN A 68 7.33 -3.69 11.60
C ASN A 68 6.93 -4.52 10.37
N ASN A 69 7.78 -4.67 9.34
CA ASN A 69 7.37 -5.33 8.10
C ASN A 69 6.87 -6.77 8.30
N ASP A 70 7.52 -7.56 9.16
CA ASP A 70 7.07 -8.92 9.47
C ASP A 70 5.73 -8.94 10.21
N ALA A 71 5.53 -8.01 11.16
CA ALA A 71 4.27 -7.86 11.87
C ALA A 71 3.14 -7.40 10.92
N ILE A 72 3.42 -6.50 9.98
CA ILE A 72 2.49 -6.06 8.93
C ILE A 72 2.07 -7.25 8.07
N LYS A 73 3.04 -8.03 7.57
CA LYS A 73 2.76 -9.21 6.76
C LYS A 73 1.79 -10.15 7.50
N THR A 74 2.12 -10.54 8.71
CA THR A 74 1.31 -11.45 9.53
C THR A 74 -0.08 -10.86 9.80
N ALA A 75 -0.17 -9.58 10.10
CA ALA A 75 -1.43 -8.89 10.36
C ALA A 75 -2.33 -8.87 9.12
N LEU A 76 -1.77 -8.55 7.95
CA LEU A 76 -2.51 -8.52 6.69
C LEU A 76 -2.96 -9.91 6.23
N GLU A 77 -2.17 -10.96 6.48
CA GLU A 77 -2.57 -12.35 6.24
C GLU A 77 -3.84 -12.73 7.04
N SER A 78 -4.01 -12.16 8.23
CA SER A 78 -5.20 -12.39 9.07
C SER A 78 -6.45 -11.59 8.63
N VAL A 79 -6.31 -10.62 7.74
CA VAL A 79 -7.44 -9.83 7.22
C VAL A 79 -8.28 -10.69 6.27
N ALA A 80 -9.59 -10.74 6.50
CA ALA A 80 -10.54 -11.48 5.67
C ALA A 80 -10.87 -10.71 4.39
N VAL A 81 -9.94 -10.70 3.43
CA VAL A 81 -10.15 -10.10 2.11
C VAL A 81 -10.92 -11.06 1.19
N ARG A 82 -11.72 -10.50 0.28
CA ARG A 82 -12.53 -11.24 -0.69
C ARG A 82 -11.99 -11.08 -2.10
N ALA A 83 -12.12 -12.12 -2.92
CA ALA A 83 -11.80 -12.04 -4.35
C ALA A 83 -12.87 -11.24 -5.10
N GLY A 84 -12.46 -10.59 -6.17
CA GLY A 84 -13.33 -9.81 -7.07
C GLY A 84 -12.92 -8.34 -7.16
N ILE A 85 -13.02 -7.78 -8.36
CA ILE A 85 -12.67 -6.38 -8.63
C ILE A 85 -13.55 -5.43 -7.80
N ALA A 86 -14.83 -5.75 -7.66
CA ALA A 86 -15.79 -4.97 -6.85
C ALA A 86 -15.42 -4.93 -5.35
N GLU A 87 -14.67 -5.92 -4.86
CA GLU A 87 -14.27 -6.03 -3.47
C GLU A 87 -12.97 -5.26 -3.15
N ILE A 88 -12.25 -4.77 -4.15
CA ILE A 88 -10.92 -4.13 -3.95
C ILE A 88 -11.03 -2.95 -2.98
N GLY A 89 -12.00 -2.09 -3.14
CA GLY A 89 -12.18 -0.92 -2.28
C GLY A 89 -12.40 -1.29 -0.82
N GLU A 90 -13.27 -2.27 -0.55
CA GLU A 90 -13.53 -2.74 0.80
C GLU A 90 -12.31 -3.47 1.38
N ASN A 91 -11.63 -4.30 0.60
CA ASN A 91 -10.40 -4.95 1.00
C ASN A 91 -9.31 -3.93 1.38
N MET A 92 -9.20 -2.82 0.64
CA MET A 92 -8.28 -1.73 0.97
C MET A 92 -8.64 -1.10 2.32
N ARG A 93 -9.93 -0.80 2.58
CA ARG A 93 -10.37 -0.28 3.88
C ARG A 93 -10.01 -1.22 5.02
N LEU A 94 -10.23 -2.51 4.86
CA LEU A 94 -9.88 -3.52 5.87
C LEU A 94 -8.37 -3.57 6.12
N CYS A 95 -7.56 -3.59 5.06
CA CYS A 95 -6.10 -3.67 5.18
C CYS A 95 -5.51 -2.39 5.79
N TYR A 96 -5.87 -1.20 5.28
CA TYR A 96 -5.41 0.07 5.87
C TYR A 96 -5.96 0.29 7.27
N GLY A 97 -7.20 -0.08 7.55
CA GLY A 97 -7.77 -0.10 8.88
C GLY A 97 -6.95 -0.95 9.87
N LYS A 98 -6.42 -2.09 9.41
CA LYS A 98 -5.51 -2.91 10.22
C LYS A 98 -4.20 -2.19 10.54
N LEU A 99 -3.60 -1.50 9.57
CA LEU A 99 -2.37 -0.73 9.78
C LEU A 99 -2.60 0.48 10.70
N ILE A 100 -3.76 1.13 10.62
CA ILE A 100 -4.18 2.19 11.56
C ILE A 100 -4.32 1.62 12.97
N GLN A 101 -4.98 0.47 13.12
CA GLN A 101 -5.13 -0.21 14.42
C GLN A 101 -3.77 -0.55 15.04
N MET A 102 -2.79 -0.92 14.22
CA MET A 102 -1.41 -1.15 14.64
C MET A 102 -0.64 0.14 14.97
N LYS A 103 -1.24 1.31 14.78
CA LYS A 103 -0.62 2.65 14.96
C LYS A 103 0.61 2.88 14.07
N LEU A 104 0.67 2.24 12.93
CA LEU A 104 1.72 2.41 11.93
C LEU A 104 1.37 3.52 10.93
N ILE A 105 0.09 3.74 10.69
CA ILE A 105 -0.47 4.80 9.85
C ILE A 105 -1.45 5.62 10.71
N GLY A 106 -1.47 6.94 10.49
CA GLY A 106 -2.37 7.84 11.21
C GLY A 106 -3.85 7.58 10.89
N PRO A 107 -4.77 7.85 11.82
CA PRO A 107 -6.21 7.58 11.64
C PRO A 107 -6.85 8.44 10.54
N GLU A 108 -6.26 9.57 10.18
CA GLU A 108 -6.70 10.45 9.10
C GLU A 108 -6.65 9.77 7.74
N GLU A 109 -5.82 8.74 7.59
CA GLU A 109 -5.63 7.97 6.37
C GLU A 109 -6.95 7.41 5.83
N GLY A 110 -7.88 7.02 6.71
CA GLY A 110 -9.17 6.48 6.28
C GLY A 110 -9.96 7.45 5.39
N LYS A 111 -9.93 8.74 5.70
CA LYS A 111 -10.61 9.78 4.88
C LYS A 111 -9.94 9.97 3.51
N LEU A 112 -8.62 9.92 3.46
CA LEU A 112 -7.89 10.03 2.20
C LEU A 112 -8.12 8.80 1.32
N LEU A 113 -8.12 7.62 1.89
CA LEU A 113 -8.43 6.39 1.18
C LEU A 113 -9.86 6.43 0.59
N ASP A 114 -10.83 6.88 1.36
CA ASP A 114 -12.22 7.02 0.88
C ASP A 114 -12.34 8.02 -0.27
N ALA A 115 -11.62 9.14 -0.21
CA ALA A 115 -11.57 10.12 -1.30
C ALA A 115 -10.95 9.50 -2.56
N TRP A 116 -9.81 8.81 -2.43
CA TRP A 116 -9.18 8.08 -3.53
C TRP A 116 -10.13 7.08 -4.19
N LEU A 117 -10.78 6.23 -3.40
CA LEU A 117 -11.70 5.21 -3.91
C LEU A 117 -12.91 5.84 -4.59
N SER A 118 -13.42 6.97 -4.08
CA SER A 118 -14.48 7.73 -4.72
C SER A 118 -14.06 8.26 -6.09
N ASP A 119 -12.84 8.78 -6.21
CA ASP A 119 -12.35 9.33 -7.48
C ASP A 119 -12.06 8.23 -8.51
N ILE A 120 -11.46 7.12 -8.09
CA ILE A 120 -11.29 5.94 -8.96
C ILE A 120 -12.65 5.42 -9.45
N GLY A 121 -13.66 5.38 -8.60
CA GLY A 121 -15.01 4.95 -8.98
C GLY A 121 -15.65 5.82 -10.07
N LYS A 122 -15.35 7.12 -10.09
CA LYS A 122 -15.82 8.04 -11.15
C LYS A 122 -15.13 7.84 -12.49
N LEU A 123 -13.89 7.32 -12.48
CA LEU A 123 -13.13 7.06 -13.70
C LEU A 123 -13.51 5.73 -14.37
N ALA A 124 -14.14 4.83 -13.62
CA ALA A 124 -14.56 3.51 -14.10
C ALA A 124 -15.96 3.52 -14.79
N THR A 125 -16.64 4.68 -14.80
CA THR A 125 -17.92 4.91 -15.49
C THR A 125 -17.73 5.60 -16.81
#